data_a544ce17bcdca9ca3fe929ec6c0cc68a
#
_entry.id   a544ce17bcdca9ca3fe929ec6c0cc68a
#
_cell.length_a   1.000
_cell.length_b   1.000
_cell.length_c   1.000
_cell.angle_alpha   90.00
_cell.angle_beta   90.00
_cell.angle_gamma   90.00
#
_symmetry.space_group_name_H-M   'P 1'
#
loop_
_entity.id
_entity.type
_entity.pdbx_description
1 polymer ?
#
loop_
_entity_poly.entity_id
_entity_poly.type
_entity_poly.pdbx_seq_one_letter_code
_entity_poly.pdbx_strand_id
1 'polypeptide(L)'
;MKKVWNKIAQFFKFVHEEMFRFPKYIIIHPLKGWEEFKRYGKGKMSVALAFVIIAIIVNIMKFQYSGFIVNDTSIKDMNSFGEIAYVIGAIVIITVANWSVTTLFDGKGNMKNIFMMICYCLFPYILCNIIGMVLSNILTTDEIAIYNLVISLGVVLMIYMFFVGIISIHEYGLGQCLLTILFTIIAALIIIFAGILLFDLFQKVYGFGYQIYQEITLRDMF
;
A
#
# COMPACT_ATOMS: atom_id res chain seq x y z
N MET A 1 25.66 8.06 28.45
CA MET A 1 25.96 7.19 27.30
C MET A 1 25.24 5.83 27.35
N LYS A 2 25.32 5.01 28.43
CA LYS A 2 24.65 3.69 28.53
C LYS A 2 23.13 3.71 28.28
N LYS A 3 22.41 4.75 28.71
CA LYS A 3 20.94 4.88 28.57
C LYS A 3 20.51 5.12 27.11
N VAL A 4 21.32 5.83 26.33
CA VAL A 4 21.09 6.06 24.88
C VAL A 4 21.41 4.77 24.11
N TRP A 5 22.50 4.09 24.43
CA TRP A 5 22.87 2.82 23.80
C TRP A 5 21.82 1.73 23.99
N ASN A 6 21.24 1.62 25.20
CA ASN A 6 20.16 0.68 25.48
C ASN A 6 18.89 1.00 24.67
N LYS A 7 18.53 2.27 24.46
CA LYS A 7 17.39 2.65 23.61
C LYS A 7 17.64 2.30 22.15
N ILE A 8 18.84 2.52 21.64
CA ILE A 8 19.23 2.17 20.28
C ILE A 8 19.18 0.64 20.10
N ALA A 9 19.72 -0.12 21.03
CA ALA A 9 19.67 -1.58 20.96
C ALA A 9 18.22 -2.12 21.02
N GLN A 10 17.35 -1.54 21.85
CA GLN A 10 15.93 -1.88 21.91
C GLN A 10 15.21 -1.55 20.59
N PHE A 11 15.54 -0.42 19.97
CA PHE A 11 14.97 -0.05 18.67
C PHE A 11 15.39 -1.03 17.56
N PHE A 12 16.67 -1.40 17.48
CA PHE A 12 17.13 -2.40 16.51
C PHE A 12 16.50 -3.77 16.74
N LYS A 13 16.34 -4.17 18.00
CA LYS A 13 15.65 -5.42 18.35
C LYS A 13 14.17 -5.37 17.91
N PHE A 14 13.48 -4.26 18.16
CA PHE A 14 12.10 -4.04 17.70
C PHE A 14 11.99 -4.12 16.18
N VAL A 15 12.85 -3.42 15.45
CA VAL A 15 12.87 -3.45 13.98
C VAL A 15 13.08 -4.88 13.48
N HIS A 16 14.07 -5.58 14.00
CA HIS A 16 14.36 -6.95 13.58
C HIS A 16 13.21 -7.93 13.86
N GLU A 17 12.64 -7.90 15.08
CA GLU A 17 11.60 -8.85 15.48
C GLU A 17 10.24 -8.53 14.81
N GLU A 18 9.83 -7.27 14.80
CA GLU A 18 8.48 -6.86 14.39
C GLU A 18 8.37 -6.53 12.89
N MET A 19 9.44 -5.98 12.28
CA MET A 19 9.40 -5.59 10.86
C MET A 19 9.95 -6.66 9.92
N PHE A 20 10.84 -7.57 10.40
CA PHE A 20 11.39 -8.61 9.53
C PHE A 20 10.94 -10.00 9.94
N ARG A 21 11.12 -10.38 11.22
CA ARG A 21 10.86 -11.74 11.67
C ARG A 21 9.37 -12.09 11.62
N PHE A 22 8.52 -11.20 12.10
CA PHE A 22 7.08 -11.48 12.16
C PHE A 22 6.41 -11.49 10.77
N PRO A 23 6.63 -10.51 9.84
CA PRO A 23 6.09 -10.60 8.48
C PRO A 23 6.62 -11.81 7.69
N LYS A 24 7.91 -12.15 7.86
CA LYS A 24 8.48 -13.39 7.29
C LYS A 24 7.76 -14.63 7.83
N TYR A 25 7.45 -14.66 9.13
CA TYR A 25 6.71 -15.75 9.75
C TYR A 25 5.29 -15.87 9.15
N ILE A 26 4.60 -14.75 8.89
CA ILE A 26 3.30 -14.75 8.23
C ILE A 26 3.39 -15.35 6.82
N ILE A 27 4.44 -15.07 6.06
CA ILE A 27 4.61 -15.65 4.71
C ILE A 27 4.77 -17.19 4.78
N ILE A 28 5.55 -17.69 5.73
CA ILE A 28 5.85 -19.12 5.85
C ILE A 28 4.70 -19.90 6.50
N HIS A 29 4.02 -19.30 7.48
CA HIS A 29 2.92 -19.89 8.24
C HIS A 29 1.67 -19.00 8.16
N PRO A 30 1.03 -18.87 6.99
CA PRO A 30 0.07 -17.79 6.75
C PRO A 30 -1.16 -17.85 7.67
N LEU A 31 -1.77 -19.03 7.84
CA LEU A 31 -2.97 -19.16 8.70
C LEU A 31 -2.65 -18.85 10.17
N LYS A 32 -1.57 -19.46 10.71
CA LYS A 32 -1.16 -19.23 12.10
C LYS A 32 -0.66 -17.80 12.30
N GLY A 33 0.10 -17.26 11.35
CA GLY A 33 0.65 -15.91 11.42
C GLY A 33 -0.45 -14.85 11.48
N TRP A 34 -1.49 -14.96 10.64
CA TRP A 34 -2.63 -14.05 10.65
C TRP A 34 -3.55 -14.27 11.86
N GLU A 35 -3.66 -15.49 12.38
CA GLU A 35 -4.35 -15.76 13.64
C GLU A 35 -3.64 -15.06 14.81
N GLU A 36 -2.33 -15.20 14.91
CA GLU A 36 -1.52 -14.52 15.92
C GLU A 36 -1.57 -12.98 15.78
N PHE A 37 -1.60 -12.49 14.55
CA PHE A 37 -1.79 -11.08 14.25
C PHE A 37 -3.08 -10.52 14.86
N LYS A 38 -4.21 -11.21 14.66
CA LYS A 38 -5.53 -10.77 15.13
C LYS A 38 -5.75 -11.08 16.61
N ARG A 39 -5.61 -12.35 17.02
CA ARG A 39 -6.01 -12.84 18.36
C ARG A 39 -5.02 -12.44 19.44
N TYR A 40 -3.72 -12.51 19.16
CA TYR A 40 -2.69 -12.18 20.17
C TYR A 40 -2.18 -10.74 20.04
N GLY A 41 -2.77 -9.94 19.14
CA GLY A 41 -2.40 -8.54 18.97
C GLY A 41 -0.95 -8.32 18.54
N LYS A 42 -0.34 -9.29 17.84
CA LYS A 42 1.02 -9.15 17.30
C LYS A 42 1.08 -8.15 16.16
N GLY A 43 -0.04 -7.87 15.50
CA GLY A 43 -0.14 -6.77 14.52
C GLY A 43 -0.05 -5.41 15.23
N LYS A 44 0.94 -4.59 14.83
CA LYS A 44 1.18 -3.27 15.41
C LYS A 44 0.91 -2.17 14.38
N MET A 45 0.11 -1.17 14.76
CA MET A 45 -0.18 -0.02 13.90
C MET A 45 1.09 0.76 13.52
N SER A 46 2.04 0.89 14.43
CA SER A 46 3.32 1.56 14.15
C SER A 46 4.13 0.85 13.06
N VAL A 47 4.11 -0.48 13.03
CA VAL A 47 4.77 -1.28 11.98
C VAL A 47 4.01 -1.16 10.65
N ALA A 48 2.68 -1.19 10.69
CA ALA A 48 1.84 -0.97 9.51
C ALA A 48 2.13 0.38 8.85
N LEU A 49 2.15 1.47 9.62
CA LEU A 49 2.52 2.80 9.12
C LEU A 49 3.96 2.86 8.60
N ALA A 50 4.89 2.19 9.27
CA ALA A 50 6.27 2.11 8.78
C ALA A 50 6.36 1.43 7.41
N PHE A 51 5.58 0.36 7.15
CA PHE A 51 5.54 -0.27 5.83
C PHE A 51 4.99 0.65 4.75
N VAL A 52 3.96 1.45 5.06
CA VAL A 52 3.45 2.46 4.11
C VAL A 52 4.54 3.47 3.76
N ILE A 53 5.21 4.01 4.76
CA ILE A 53 6.30 4.99 4.55
C ILE A 53 7.44 4.37 3.73
N ILE A 54 7.86 3.15 4.07
CA ILE A 54 8.92 2.45 3.34
C ILE A 54 8.49 2.15 1.90
N ALA A 55 7.24 1.74 1.67
CA ALA A 55 6.72 1.50 0.32
C ALA A 55 6.77 2.78 -0.54
N ILE A 56 6.38 3.92 0.03
CA ILE A 56 6.47 5.23 -0.64
C ILE A 56 7.93 5.55 -0.99
N ILE A 57 8.83 5.41 -0.02
CA ILE A 57 10.27 5.67 -0.22
C ILE A 57 10.83 4.76 -1.31
N VAL A 58 10.51 3.46 -1.27
CA VAL A 58 10.99 2.48 -2.27
C VAL A 58 10.45 2.81 -3.65
N ASN A 59 9.18 3.20 -3.79
CA ASN A 59 8.63 3.62 -5.08
C ASN A 59 9.36 4.86 -5.62
N ILE A 60 9.61 5.87 -4.79
CA ILE A 60 10.36 7.07 -5.20
C ILE A 60 11.79 6.69 -5.58
N MET A 61 12.48 5.87 -4.77
CA MET A 61 13.84 5.42 -5.04
C MET A 61 13.94 4.61 -6.33
N LYS A 62 12.92 3.86 -6.69
CA LYS A 62 12.87 3.09 -7.92
C LYS A 62 13.04 3.98 -9.16
N PHE A 63 12.45 5.16 -9.19
CA PHE A 63 12.63 6.12 -10.30
C PHE A 63 14.06 6.65 -10.40
N GLN A 64 14.76 6.79 -9.27
CA GLN A 64 16.10 7.38 -9.24
C GLN A 64 17.22 6.35 -9.42
N TYR A 65 17.03 5.15 -8.87
CA TYR A 65 18.10 4.15 -8.72
C TYR A 65 17.91 2.89 -9.54
N SER A 66 16.80 2.72 -10.28
CA SER A 66 16.68 1.60 -11.23
C SER A 66 17.55 1.84 -12.45
N GLY A 67 18.19 0.77 -12.94
CA GLY A 67 19.03 0.81 -14.14
C GLY A 67 18.23 1.26 -15.37
N PHE A 68 18.92 1.92 -16.30
CA PHE A 68 18.30 2.50 -17.51
C PHE A 68 17.59 1.46 -18.40
N ILE A 69 17.96 0.18 -18.31
CA ILE A 69 17.34 -0.92 -19.07
C ILE A 69 15.85 -1.13 -18.68
N VAL A 70 15.50 -0.86 -17.43
CA VAL A 70 14.15 -1.06 -16.89
C VAL A 70 13.42 0.23 -16.56
N ASN A 71 14.08 1.37 -16.65
CA ASN A 71 13.55 2.67 -16.31
C ASN A 71 13.54 3.60 -17.53
N ASP A 72 12.45 3.54 -18.30
CA ASP A 72 12.26 4.43 -19.45
C ASP A 72 11.75 5.83 -19.05
N THR A 73 11.50 6.06 -17.76
CA THR A 73 10.90 7.30 -17.28
C THR A 73 11.99 8.32 -16.96
N SER A 74 11.89 9.51 -17.53
CA SER A 74 12.79 10.62 -17.18
C SER A 74 12.60 11.05 -15.72
N ILE A 75 13.70 11.26 -15.00
CA ILE A 75 13.68 11.78 -13.63
C ILE A 75 12.94 13.13 -13.55
N LYS A 76 12.91 13.90 -14.67
CA LYS A 76 12.18 15.18 -14.75
C LYS A 76 10.67 15.03 -14.68
N ASP A 77 10.14 13.88 -15.09
CA ASP A 77 8.70 13.60 -15.12
C ASP A 77 8.20 12.97 -13.80
N MET A 78 9.11 12.76 -12.84
CA MET A 78 8.79 12.19 -11.55
C MET A 78 7.97 13.17 -10.69
N ASN A 79 6.76 12.77 -10.36
CA ASN A 79 5.91 13.48 -9.41
C ASN A 79 5.86 12.73 -8.07
N SER A 80 6.76 13.08 -7.16
CA SER A 80 6.82 12.46 -5.81
C SER A 80 5.51 12.61 -5.04
N PHE A 81 4.76 13.70 -5.25
CA PHE A 81 3.45 13.90 -4.63
C PHE A 81 2.42 12.92 -5.20
N GLY A 82 2.49 12.66 -6.51
CA GLY A 82 1.67 11.65 -7.18
C GLY A 82 1.92 10.24 -6.62
N GLU A 83 3.18 9.87 -6.40
CA GLU A 83 3.55 8.58 -5.81
C GLU A 83 3.02 8.41 -4.37
N ILE A 84 3.13 9.46 -3.55
CA ILE A 84 2.57 9.45 -2.20
C ILE A 84 1.05 9.29 -2.26
N ALA A 85 0.36 10.07 -3.11
CA ALA A 85 -1.09 10.00 -3.27
C ALA A 85 -1.54 8.63 -3.80
N TYR A 86 -0.79 8.04 -4.73
CA TYR A 86 -1.07 6.72 -5.27
C TYR A 86 -1.00 5.63 -4.19
N VAL A 87 0.10 5.54 -3.43
CA VAL A 87 0.26 4.50 -2.40
C VAL A 87 -0.77 4.66 -1.28
N ILE A 88 -0.93 5.88 -0.75
CA ILE A 88 -1.89 6.14 0.34
C ILE A 88 -3.31 5.93 -0.17
N GLY A 89 -3.64 6.47 -1.35
CA GLY A 89 -4.97 6.35 -1.96
C GLY A 89 -5.36 4.90 -2.20
N ALA A 90 -4.45 4.09 -2.76
CA ALA A 90 -4.71 2.66 -2.99
C ALA A 90 -5.00 1.92 -1.68
N ILE A 91 -4.19 2.13 -0.63
CA ILE A 91 -4.39 1.49 0.68
C ILE A 91 -5.72 1.91 1.30
N VAL A 92 -6.05 3.21 1.27
CA VAL A 92 -7.30 3.74 1.83
C VAL A 92 -8.51 3.19 1.07
N ILE A 93 -8.49 3.24 -0.27
CA ILE A 93 -9.59 2.76 -1.11
C ILE A 93 -9.83 1.26 -0.86
N ILE A 94 -8.77 0.44 -0.88
CA ILE A 94 -8.91 -1.01 -0.65
C ILE A 94 -9.41 -1.28 0.77
N THR A 95 -8.92 -0.53 1.77
CA THR A 95 -9.36 -0.67 3.17
C THR A 95 -10.84 -0.36 3.31
N VAL A 96 -11.31 0.77 2.78
CA VAL A 96 -12.70 1.20 2.87
C VAL A 96 -13.61 0.26 2.07
N ALA A 97 -13.21 -0.10 0.85
CA ALA A 97 -13.96 -1.03 0.02
C ALA A 97 -14.12 -2.40 0.68
N ASN A 98 -13.02 -2.97 1.19
CA ASN A 98 -13.06 -4.25 1.89
C ASN A 98 -13.91 -4.19 3.16
N TRP A 99 -13.73 -3.14 3.97
CA TRP A 99 -14.54 -2.96 5.18
C TRP A 99 -16.03 -2.82 4.86
N SER A 100 -16.41 -2.06 3.84
CA SER A 100 -17.81 -1.88 3.43
C SER A 100 -18.44 -3.20 3.02
N VAL A 101 -17.74 -3.99 2.20
CA VAL A 101 -18.20 -5.29 1.72
C VAL A 101 -18.29 -6.30 2.86
N THR A 102 -17.26 -6.39 3.70
CA THR A 102 -17.22 -7.37 4.78
C THR A 102 -18.24 -7.08 5.88
N THR A 103 -18.66 -5.83 6.04
CA THR A 103 -19.78 -5.46 6.92
C THR A 103 -21.11 -6.06 6.41
N LEU A 104 -21.30 -6.21 5.09
CA LEU A 104 -22.47 -6.84 4.51
C LEU A 104 -22.42 -8.38 4.58
N PHE A 105 -21.24 -8.96 4.66
CA PHE A 105 -21.02 -10.41 4.71
C PHE A 105 -20.69 -10.94 6.11
N ASP A 106 -21.11 -10.25 7.17
CA ASP A 106 -20.88 -10.64 8.57
C ASP A 106 -19.41 -10.89 8.92
N GLY A 107 -18.49 -10.13 8.32
CA GLY A 107 -17.07 -10.25 8.56
C GLY A 107 -16.68 -9.80 9.98
N LYS A 108 -15.85 -10.59 10.66
CA LYS A 108 -15.42 -10.33 12.04
C LYS A 108 -14.27 -9.32 12.15
N GLY A 109 -13.69 -8.87 11.04
CA GLY A 109 -12.60 -7.90 11.00
C GLY A 109 -13.12 -6.47 11.17
N ASN A 110 -12.48 -5.67 12.02
CA ASN A 110 -12.74 -4.24 12.08
C ASN A 110 -11.83 -3.47 11.10
N MET A 111 -12.18 -2.23 10.77
CA MET A 111 -11.45 -1.38 9.83
C MET A 111 -9.95 -1.25 10.18
N LYS A 112 -9.61 -1.17 11.47
CA LYS A 112 -8.22 -1.11 11.94
C LYS A 112 -7.43 -2.36 11.57
N ASN A 113 -8.02 -3.56 11.77
CA ASN A 113 -7.36 -4.83 11.45
C ASN A 113 -7.17 -5.00 9.94
N ILE A 114 -8.17 -4.59 9.13
CA ILE A 114 -8.11 -4.61 7.67
C ILE A 114 -6.98 -3.70 7.18
N PHE A 115 -6.94 -2.46 7.67
CA PHE A 115 -5.87 -1.51 7.32
C PHE A 115 -4.48 -2.07 7.65
N MET A 116 -4.29 -2.54 8.90
CA MET A 116 -3.01 -3.12 9.31
C MET A 116 -2.64 -4.34 8.46
N MET A 117 -3.60 -5.23 8.14
CA MET A 117 -3.40 -6.39 7.28
C MET A 117 -2.86 -5.96 5.90
N ILE A 118 -3.55 -5.01 5.24
CA ILE A 118 -3.14 -4.52 3.91
C ILE A 118 -1.72 -3.96 3.95
N CYS A 119 -1.38 -3.20 4.99
CA CYS A 119 -0.03 -2.64 5.15
C CYS A 119 1.03 -3.74 5.33
N TYR A 120 0.73 -4.80 6.08
CA TYR A 120 1.65 -5.93 6.25
C TYR A 120 1.84 -6.75 4.97
N CYS A 121 0.84 -6.78 4.10
CA CYS A 121 0.95 -7.40 2.77
C CYS A 121 1.97 -6.70 1.87
N LEU A 122 2.32 -5.43 2.13
CA LEU A 122 3.35 -4.70 1.38
C LEU A 122 4.77 -5.23 1.63
N PHE A 123 5.00 -5.99 2.70
CA PHE A 123 6.34 -6.44 3.08
C PHE A 123 7.07 -7.21 1.96
N PRO A 124 6.53 -8.28 1.34
CA PRO A 124 7.21 -8.97 0.24
C PRO A 124 7.37 -8.08 -1.00
N TYR A 125 6.41 -7.21 -1.30
CA TYR A 125 6.50 -6.24 -2.38
C TYR A 125 7.69 -5.29 -2.18
N ILE A 126 7.84 -4.72 -0.99
CA ILE A 126 8.96 -3.84 -0.62
C ILE A 126 10.30 -4.56 -0.81
N LEU A 127 10.44 -5.78 -0.27
CA LEU A 127 11.69 -6.55 -0.36
C LEU A 127 12.05 -6.85 -1.81
N CYS A 128 11.11 -7.35 -2.61
CA CYS A 128 11.37 -7.68 -4.01
C CYS A 128 11.68 -6.44 -4.85
N ASN A 129 11.06 -5.29 -4.58
CA ASN A 129 11.41 -4.05 -5.27
C ASN A 129 12.82 -3.54 -4.90
N ILE A 130 13.25 -3.66 -3.65
CA ILE A 130 14.62 -3.33 -3.24
C ILE A 130 15.63 -4.25 -3.95
N ILE A 131 15.37 -5.56 -3.96
CA ILE A 131 16.22 -6.53 -4.67
C ILE A 131 16.22 -6.24 -6.17
N GLY A 132 15.05 -6.00 -6.77
CA GLY A 132 14.91 -5.66 -8.19
C GLY A 132 15.67 -4.40 -8.57
N MET A 133 15.64 -3.36 -7.72
CA MET A 133 16.39 -2.12 -7.93
C MET A 133 17.92 -2.37 -7.98
N VAL A 134 18.45 -3.23 -7.10
CA VAL A 134 19.86 -3.62 -7.14
C VAL A 134 20.15 -4.44 -8.39
N LEU A 135 19.31 -5.43 -8.70
CA LEU A 135 19.49 -6.29 -9.89
C LEU A 135 19.45 -5.48 -11.19
N SER A 136 18.58 -4.49 -11.30
CA SER A 136 18.43 -3.68 -12.51
C SER A 136 19.71 -2.93 -12.92
N ASN A 137 20.65 -2.74 -12.00
CA ASN A 137 21.94 -2.09 -12.26
C ASN A 137 23.07 -3.09 -12.62
N ILE A 138 22.80 -4.38 -12.45
CA ILE A 138 23.82 -5.44 -12.67
C ILE A 138 23.49 -6.27 -13.92
N LEU A 139 22.17 -6.47 -14.19
CA LEU A 139 21.67 -7.31 -15.26
C LEU A 139 21.87 -6.67 -16.64
N THR A 140 22.09 -7.52 -17.63
CA THR A 140 22.10 -7.15 -19.05
C THR A 140 20.69 -7.23 -19.64
N THR A 141 20.53 -6.73 -20.88
CA THR A 141 19.24 -6.80 -21.62
C THR A 141 18.71 -8.21 -21.78
N ASP A 142 19.61 -9.20 -21.95
CA ASP A 142 19.24 -10.60 -22.12
C ASP A 142 18.72 -11.24 -20.82
N GLU A 143 19.09 -10.66 -19.66
CA GLU A 143 18.75 -11.16 -18.33
C GLU A 143 17.57 -10.44 -17.68
N ILE A 144 16.90 -9.53 -18.40
CA ILE A 144 15.76 -8.74 -17.90
C ILE A 144 14.61 -9.62 -17.35
N ALA A 145 14.53 -10.86 -17.85
CA ALA A 145 13.57 -11.85 -17.36
C ALA A 145 13.73 -12.15 -15.86
N ILE A 146 14.97 -12.11 -15.34
CA ILE A 146 15.26 -12.34 -13.91
C ILE A 146 14.70 -11.19 -13.08
N TYR A 147 14.89 -9.94 -13.53
CA TYR A 147 14.28 -8.77 -12.89
C TYR A 147 12.75 -8.89 -12.81
N ASN A 148 12.12 -9.18 -13.94
CA ASN A 148 10.66 -9.32 -14.01
C ASN A 148 10.15 -10.46 -13.11
N LEU A 149 10.89 -11.56 -13.00
CA LEU A 149 10.57 -12.68 -12.13
C LEU A 149 10.58 -12.24 -10.65
N VAL A 150 11.61 -11.50 -10.22
CA VAL A 150 11.73 -11.04 -8.84
C VAL A 150 10.59 -10.06 -8.49
N ILE A 151 10.29 -9.10 -9.39
CA ILE A 151 9.20 -8.15 -9.17
C ILE A 151 7.85 -8.87 -9.11
N SER A 152 7.60 -9.78 -10.07
CA SER A 152 6.37 -10.57 -10.11
C SER A 152 6.20 -11.44 -8.86
N LEU A 153 7.28 -12.04 -8.35
CA LEU A 153 7.26 -12.80 -7.11
C LEU A 153 6.81 -11.95 -5.93
N GLY A 154 7.29 -10.70 -5.82
CA GLY A 154 6.85 -9.77 -4.79
C GLY A 154 5.35 -9.49 -4.83
N VAL A 155 4.81 -9.27 -6.04
CA VAL A 155 3.38 -9.04 -6.26
C VAL A 155 2.56 -10.28 -5.93
N VAL A 156 2.97 -11.46 -6.40
CA VAL A 156 2.29 -12.74 -6.13
C VAL A 156 2.24 -13.02 -4.62
N LEU A 157 3.35 -12.84 -3.90
CA LEU A 157 3.38 -13.01 -2.46
C LEU A 157 2.51 -11.99 -1.72
N MET A 158 2.45 -10.74 -2.20
CA MET A 158 1.56 -9.72 -1.65
C MET A 158 0.08 -10.13 -1.80
N ILE A 159 -0.33 -10.57 -2.98
CA ILE A 159 -1.70 -11.05 -3.26
C ILE A 159 -2.02 -12.29 -2.41
N TYR A 160 -1.08 -13.22 -2.31
CA TYR A 160 -1.22 -14.41 -1.47
C TYR A 160 -1.44 -14.05 0.01
N MET A 161 -0.62 -13.16 0.56
CA MET A 161 -0.77 -12.67 1.94
C MET A 161 -2.13 -11.99 2.14
N PHE A 162 -2.58 -11.19 1.18
CA PHE A 162 -3.87 -10.53 1.23
C PHE A 162 -5.03 -11.53 1.23
N PHE A 163 -4.98 -12.53 0.35
CA PHE A 163 -6.00 -13.58 0.26
C PHE A 163 -6.14 -14.35 1.59
N VAL A 164 -5.01 -14.85 2.14
CA VAL A 164 -5.05 -15.58 3.40
C VAL A 164 -5.36 -14.65 4.58
N GLY A 165 -4.95 -13.38 4.50
CA GLY A 165 -5.28 -12.35 5.47
C GLY A 165 -6.79 -12.15 5.61
N ILE A 166 -7.52 -12.04 4.49
CA ILE A 166 -8.98 -11.91 4.49
C ILE A 166 -9.63 -13.13 5.15
N ILE A 167 -9.22 -14.35 4.77
CA ILE A 167 -9.73 -15.60 5.36
C ILE A 167 -9.58 -15.55 6.89
N SER A 168 -8.38 -15.24 7.37
CA SER A 168 -8.06 -15.32 8.79
C SER A 168 -8.67 -14.18 9.61
N ILE A 169 -8.71 -12.95 9.06
CA ILE A 169 -9.24 -11.79 9.78
C ILE A 169 -10.76 -11.82 9.86
N HIS A 170 -11.43 -12.24 8.78
CA HIS A 170 -12.89 -12.31 8.76
C HIS A 170 -13.43 -13.69 9.17
N GLU A 171 -12.55 -14.69 9.33
CA GLU A 171 -12.91 -16.08 9.64
C GLU A 171 -13.83 -16.68 8.56
N TYR A 172 -13.54 -16.36 7.31
CA TYR A 172 -14.32 -16.81 6.16
C TYR A 172 -13.87 -18.19 5.64
N GLY A 173 -14.81 -18.92 5.04
CA GLY A 173 -14.48 -20.05 4.16
C GLY A 173 -13.93 -19.57 2.81
N LEU A 174 -13.31 -20.49 2.05
CA LEU A 174 -12.69 -20.16 0.75
C LEU A 174 -13.67 -19.52 -0.24
N GLY A 175 -14.91 -20.06 -0.36
CA GLY A 175 -15.94 -19.53 -1.27
C GLY A 175 -16.35 -18.10 -0.90
N GLN A 176 -16.58 -17.85 0.38
CA GLN A 176 -16.95 -16.52 0.88
C GLN A 176 -15.81 -15.52 0.72
N CYS A 177 -14.56 -15.95 0.90
CA CYS A 177 -13.38 -15.10 0.65
C CYS A 177 -13.31 -14.66 -0.82
N LEU A 178 -13.50 -15.58 -1.78
CA LEU A 178 -13.48 -15.24 -3.20
C LEU A 178 -14.58 -14.25 -3.57
N LEU A 179 -15.81 -14.47 -3.06
CA LEU A 179 -16.91 -13.53 -3.25
C LEU A 179 -16.60 -12.16 -2.65
N THR A 180 -16.05 -12.13 -1.44
CA THR A 180 -15.67 -10.89 -0.77
C THR A 180 -14.61 -10.12 -1.57
N ILE A 181 -13.61 -10.80 -2.11
CA ILE A 181 -12.59 -10.15 -2.96
C ILE A 181 -13.22 -9.56 -4.22
N LEU A 182 -14.08 -10.33 -4.90
CA LEU A 182 -14.78 -9.86 -6.10
C LEU A 182 -15.60 -8.58 -5.80
N PHE A 183 -16.41 -8.61 -4.74
CA PHE A 183 -17.21 -7.44 -4.36
C PHE A 183 -16.35 -6.28 -3.83
N THR A 184 -15.20 -6.57 -3.20
CA THR A 184 -14.24 -5.52 -2.79
C THR A 184 -13.68 -4.78 -4.02
N ILE A 185 -13.37 -5.50 -5.10
CA ILE A 185 -12.91 -4.88 -6.36
C ILE A 185 -14.02 -3.99 -6.93
N ILE A 186 -15.26 -4.49 -6.99
CA ILE A 186 -16.41 -3.71 -7.49
C ILE A 186 -16.62 -2.46 -6.62
N ALA A 187 -16.61 -2.60 -5.30
CA ALA A 187 -16.74 -1.48 -4.38
C ALA A 187 -15.60 -0.44 -4.54
N ALA A 188 -14.36 -0.90 -4.72
CA ALA A 188 -13.23 -0.01 -4.98
C ALA A 188 -13.41 0.79 -6.27
N LEU A 189 -13.88 0.16 -7.35
CA LEU A 189 -14.18 0.85 -8.61
C LEU A 189 -15.29 1.90 -8.44
N ILE A 190 -16.33 1.58 -7.68
CA ILE A 190 -17.43 2.54 -7.37
C ILE A 190 -16.88 3.73 -6.57
N ILE A 191 -16.04 3.48 -5.57
CA ILE A 191 -15.42 4.54 -4.76
C ILE A 191 -14.54 5.44 -5.62
N ILE A 192 -13.72 4.88 -6.52
CA ILE A 192 -12.88 5.65 -7.44
C ILE A 192 -13.75 6.50 -8.37
N PHE A 193 -14.79 5.91 -8.96
CA PHE A 193 -15.71 6.62 -9.85
C PHE A 193 -16.40 7.79 -9.15
N ALA A 194 -16.95 7.53 -7.95
CA ALA A 194 -17.57 8.57 -7.15
C ALA A 194 -16.58 9.69 -6.76
N GLY A 195 -15.33 9.31 -6.43
CA GLY A 195 -14.26 10.25 -6.13
C GLY A 195 -13.92 11.17 -7.31
N ILE A 196 -13.85 10.62 -8.53
CA ILE A 196 -13.62 11.40 -9.75
C ILE A 196 -14.77 12.38 -10.00
N LEU A 197 -16.03 11.94 -9.85
CA LEU A 197 -17.20 12.82 -10.01
C LEU A 197 -17.22 13.97 -8.98
N LEU A 198 -16.90 13.67 -7.73
CA LEU A 198 -16.79 14.69 -6.69
C LEU A 198 -15.68 15.70 -7.00
N PHE A 199 -14.53 15.21 -7.47
CA PHE A 199 -13.41 16.08 -7.85
C PHE A 199 -13.78 17.02 -9.00
N ASP A 200 -14.45 16.52 -10.04
CA ASP A 200 -14.97 17.32 -11.16
C ASP A 200 -15.97 18.38 -10.68
N LEU A 201 -16.87 18.00 -9.75
CA LEU A 201 -17.81 18.94 -9.15
C LEU A 201 -17.08 20.07 -8.39
N PHE A 202 -16.07 19.73 -7.58
CA PHE A 202 -15.26 20.73 -6.87
C PHE A 202 -14.54 21.67 -7.82
N GLN A 203 -13.97 21.16 -8.92
CA GLN A 203 -13.34 22.00 -9.94
C GLN A 203 -14.31 22.99 -10.57
N LYS A 204 -15.54 22.53 -10.90
CA LYS A 204 -16.58 23.39 -11.48
C LYS A 204 -17.03 24.50 -10.52
N VAL A 205 -17.24 24.13 -9.25
CA VAL A 205 -17.62 25.11 -8.20
C VAL A 205 -16.52 26.14 -7.98
N TYR A 206 -15.26 25.69 -7.90
CA TYR A 206 -14.11 26.57 -7.77
C TYR A 206 -13.98 27.51 -9.00
N GLY A 207 -14.08 26.97 -10.22
CA GLY A 207 -14.02 27.75 -11.46
C GLY A 207 -15.12 28.82 -11.53
N PHE A 208 -16.35 28.47 -11.15
CA PHE A 208 -17.46 29.42 -11.06
C PHE A 208 -17.18 30.56 -10.05
N GLY A 209 -16.72 30.19 -8.84
CA GLY A 209 -16.35 31.20 -7.84
C GLY A 209 -15.22 32.12 -8.29
N TYR A 210 -14.24 31.59 -8.99
CA TYR A 210 -13.13 32.36 -9.55
C TYR A 210 -13.61 33.33 -10.66
N GLN A 211 -14.52 32.91 -11.52
CA GLN A 211 -15.13 33.77 -12.55
C GLN A 211 -15.89 34.93 -11.93
N ILE A 212 -16.73 34.69 -10.92
CA ILE A 212 -17.44 35.75 -10.19
C ILE A 212 -16.44 36.74 -9.59
N TYR A 213 -15.38 36.24 -8.93
CA TYR A 213 -14.34 37.09 -8.36
C TYR A 213 -13.69 38.00 -9.41
N GLN A 214 -13.34 37.45 -10.56
CA GLN A 214 -12.78 38.25 -11.66
C GLN A 214 -13.76 39.31 -12.16
N GLU A 215 -15.02 38.95 -12.34
CA GLU A 215 -16.05 39.87 -12.85
C GLU A 215 -16.28 41.06 -11.90
N ILE A 216 -16.32 40.81 -10.59
CA ILE A 216 -16.43 41.87 -9.56
C ILE A 216 -15.19 42.77 -9.59
N THR A 217 -13.99 42.18 -9.61
CA THR A 217 -12.72 42.94 -9.55
C THR A 217 -12.53 43.78 -10.82
N LEU A 218 -12.91 43.30 -12.01
CA LEU A 218 -12.86 44.06 -13.24
C LEU A 218 -13.88 45.21 -13.26
N ARG A 219 -15.06 45.01 -12.65
CA ARG A 219 -16.09 46.05 -12.58
C ARG A 219 -15.72 47.19 -11.63
N ASP A 220 -14.92 46.92 -10.60
CA ASP A 220 -14.44 47.97 -9.69
C ASP A 220 -13.24 48.74 -10.25
N MET A 221 -12.69 48.35 -11.41
CA MET A 221 -11.60 49.05 -12.10
C MET A 221 -12.06 50.00 -13.21
N PHE A 222 -13.36 50.00 -13.56
CA PHE A 222 -14.00 50.89 -14.52
C PHE A 222 -15.09 51.71 -13.84
#